data_d07b9e8fa2538e2f41df4232dc3d0f6b
#
_entry.id   d07b9e8fa2538e2f41df4232dc3d0f6b
#
_cell.length_a   1.000
_cell.length_b   1.000
_cell.length_c   1.000
_cell.angle_alpha   90.00
_cell.angle_beta   90.00
_cell.angle_gamma   90.00
#
_symmetry.space_group_name_H-M   'P 1'
#
loop_
_entity.id
_entity.type
_entity.pdbx_description
1 polymer ?
#
loop_
_entity_poly.entity_id
_entity_poly.type
_entity_poly.pdbx_seq_one_letter_code
_entity_poly.pdbx_strand_id
1 'polypeptide(L)'
;MRTHDQPAVRETVERMDHSWEEFRRRVHGLPRERLEHPVAQGEWTRKQMLGHVWTWHDLTTERLATFIESATPIGPEEDTDVVNERAARGAGGRTTGEILGELDDSYRRLRREVLHLTDAQLLDHDGWAAAMIAGNSYGHYEEHLPDLVVSGQRRG
;
A
#
# COMPACT_ATOMS: atom_id res chain seq x y z
N MET A 1 -8.76 -29.23 -7.87
CA MET A 1 -8.41 -28.79 -8.47
C MET A 1 -8.00 -27.66 -8.41
N ARG A 2 -7.56 -27.39 -8.56
CA ARG A 2 -7.28 -26.48 -8.43
C ARG A 2 -7.60 -25.64 -9.06
N THR A 3 -7.53 -25.13 -8.83
CA THR A 3 -7.95 -24.35 -9.13
C THR A 3 -7.79 -23.74 -9.96
N HIS A 4 -7.96 -23.38 -10.06
CA HIS A 4 -8.44 -22.83 -11.09
C HIS A 4 -7.79 -21.64 -11.48
N ASP A 5 -7.65 -21.35 -12.71
CA ASP A 5 -7.01 -20.19 -13.26
C ASP A 5 -7.88 -18.98 -12.96
N GLN A 6 -7.24 -17.93 -12.43
CA GLN A 6 -7.89 -16.66 -12.12
C GLN A 6 -7.07 -15.58 -12.84
N PRO A 7 -7.24 -15.43 -14.16
CA PRO A 7 -6.37 -14.53 -14.91
C PRO A 7 -6.47 -13.06 -14.50
N ALA A 8 -7.65 -12.59 -14.11
CA ALA A 8 -7.77 -11.20 -13.69
C ALA A 8 -7.07 -10.95 -12.36
N VAL A 9 -7.17 -11.90 -11.44
CA VAL A 9 -6.44 -11.81 -10.17
C VAL A 9 -4.94 -11.85 -10.42
N ARG A 10 -4.50 -12.78 -11.28
CA ARG A 10 -3.09 -12.91 -11.59
C ARG A 10 -2.53 -11.62 -12.20
N GLU A 11 -3.26 -11.03 -13.14
CA GLU A 11 -2.84 -9.79 -13.76
C GLU A 11 -2.74 -8.66 -12.74
N THR A 12 -3.71 -8.60 -11.82
CA THR A 12 -3.69 -7.60 -10.76
C THR A 12 -2.45 -7.76 -9.89
N VAL A 13 -2.12 -8.99 -9.49
CA VAL A 13 -0.95 -9.25 -8.66
C VAL A 13 0.34 -8.89 -9.40
N GLU A 14 0.41 -9.20 -10.70
CA GLU A 14 1.58 -8.83 -11.48
C GLU A 14 1.76 -7.32 -11.52
N ARG A 15 0.67 -6.59 -11.66
CA ARG A 15 0.73 -5.13 -11.68
C ARG A 15 1.13 -4.59 -10.31
N MET A 16 0.59 -5.17 -9.24
CA MET A 16 0.99 -4.81 -7.89
C MET A 16 2.49 -5.03 -7.68
N ASP A 17 2.96 -6.20 -8.07
CA ASP A 17 4.36 -6.56 -7.87
C ASP A 17 5.30 -5.64 -8.63
N HIS A 18 4.93 -5.30 -9.86
CA HIS A 18 5.75 -4.41 -10.69
C HIS A 18 5.88 -3.02 -10.04
N SER A 19 4.77 -2.44 -9.63
CA SER A 19 4.78 -1.12 -9.00
C SER A 19 5.44 -1.16 -7.63
N TRP A 20 5.20 -2.22 -6.89
CA TRP A 20 5.80 -2.39 -5.55
C TRP A 20 7.32 -2.46 -5.65
N GLU A 21 7.86 -3.20 -6.62
CA GLU A 21 9.31 -3.31 -6.79
C GLU A 21 9.94 -1.95 -7.07
N GLU A 22 9.29 -1.14 -7.89
CA GLU A 22 9.78 0.20 -8.17
C GLU A 22 9.76 1.06 -6.91
N PHE A 23 8.63 1.04 -6.20
CA PHE A 23 8.47 1.82 -4.98
C PHE A 23 9.49 1.38 -3.93
N ARG A 24 9.60 0.09 -3.71
CA ARG A 24 10.51 -0.47 -2.72
C ARG A 24 11.96 -0.12 -3.03
N ARG A 25 12.34 -0.22 -4.29
CA ARG A 25 13.70 0.11 -4.71
C ARG A 25 14.02 1.57 -4.40
N ARG A 26 13.06 2.46 -4.67
CA ARG A 26 13.25 3.88 -4.38
C ARG A 26 13.39 4.14 -2.90
N VAL A 27 12.56 3.46 -2.09
CA VAL A 27 12.58 3.60 -0.64
C VAL A 27 13.93 3.16 -0.09
N HIS A 28 14.37 1.96 -0.50
CA HIS A 28 15.63 1.41 0.03
C HIS A 28 16.85 2.11 -0.53
N GLY A 29 16.71 2.86 -1.61
CA GLY A 29 17.79 3.63 -2.17
C GLY A 29 18.03 4.96 -1.48
N LEU A 30 17.11 5.40 -0.61
CA LEU A 30 17.29 6.66 0.10
C LEU A 30 18.15 6.46 1.34
N PRO A 31 19.03 7.42 1.64
CA PRO A 31 19.73 7.40 2.93
C PRO A 31 18.72 7.50 4.05
N ARG A 32 19.02 6.83 5.18
CA ARG A 32 18.09 6.82 6.30
C ARG A 32 17.73 8.22 6.79
N GLU A 33 18.68 9.11 6.79
CA GLU A 33 18.43 10.48 7.23
C GLU A 33 17.35 11.16 6.38
N ARG A 34 17.28 10.81 5.09
CA ARG A 34 16.27 11.39 4.21
C ARG A 34 14.87 10.93 4.58
N LEU A 35 14.76 9.73 5.12
CA LEU A 35 13.46 9.22 5.54
C LEU A 35 12.93 9.96 6.77
N GLU A 36 13.83 10.55 7.57
CA GLU A 36 13.42 11.31 8.74
C GLU A 36 13.06 12.76 8.42
N HIS A 37 13.19 13.17 7.17
CA HIS A 37 12.90 14.55 6.78
C HIS A 37 11.64 14.64 5.94
N PRO A 38 10.88 15.73 6.04
CA PRO A 38 9.70 15.90 5.22
C PRO A 38 10.05 16.18 3.77
N VAL A 39 9.10 15.91 2.88
CA VAL A 39 9.25 16.25 1.47
C VAL A 39 9.27 17.76 1.33
N ALA A 40 8.38 18.44 2.07
CA ALA A 40 8.30 19.89 2.10
C ALA A 40 8.13 20.33 3.54
N GLN A 41 8.48 21.56 3.82
CA GLN A 41 8.37 22.09 5.16
C GLN A 41 6.93 22.01 5.66
N GLY A 42 6.77 21.50 6.88
CA GLY A 42 5.46 21.40 7.51
C GLY A 42 4.68 20.15 7.13
N GLU A 43 5.23 19.31 6.25
CA GLU A 43 4.57 18.08 5.85
C GLU A 43 5.12 16.89 6.63
N TRP A 44 4.49 15.76 6.41
CA TRP A 44 4.97 14.51 7.00
C TRP A 44 6.41 14.22 6.56
N THR A 45 7.15 13.53 7.42
CA THR A 45 8.43 12.96 7.00
C THR A 45 8.13 11.82 6.04
N ARG A 46 9.16 11.44 5.27
CA ARG A 46 9.00 10.28 4.40
C ARG A 46 8.71 9.02 5.21
N LYS A 47 9.32 8.89 6.39
CA LYS A 47 9.03 7.78 7.29
C LYS A 47 7.54 7.72 7.66
N GLN A 48 6.95 8.88 7.95
CA GLN A 48 5.52 8.95 8.26
C GLN A 48 4.67 8.58 7.05
N MET A 49 5.09 9.00 5.86
CA MET A 49 4.41 8.61 4.64
C MET A 49 4.45 7.10 4.43
N LEU A 50 5.58 6.47 4.73
CA LEU A 50 5.68 5.02 4.61
C LEU A 50 4.78 4.31 5.62
N GLY A 51 4.64 4.87 6.83
CA GLY A 51 3.69 4.34 7.80
C GLY A 51 2.26 4.43 7.31
N HIS A 52 1.94 5.49 6.60
CA HIS A 52 0.65 5.67 5.97
C HIS A 52 0.42 4.57 4.90
N VAL A 53 1.40 4.30 4.06
CA VAL A 53 1.29 3.24 3.05
C VAL A 53 1.09 1.88 3.71
N TRP A 54 1.87 1.57 4.73
CA TRP A 54 1.76 0.33 5.48
C TRP A 54 0.36 0.19 6.09
N THR A 55 -0.15 1.25 6.71
CA THR A 55 -1.48 1.20 7.33
C THR A 55 -2.56 0.86 6.31
N TRP A 56 -2.49 1.46 5.12
CA TRP A 56 -3.49 1.19 4.10
C TRP A 56 -3.33 -0.21 3.48
N HIS A 57 -2.11 -0.77 3.46
CA HIS A 57 -1.94 -2.18 3.12
C HIS A 57 -2.75 -3.06 4.06
N ASP A 58 -2.60 -2.82 5.37
CA ASP A 58 -3.24 -3.67 6.37
C ASP A 58 -4.76 -3.49 6.38
N LEU A 59 -5.23 -2.26 6.24
CA LEU A 59 -6.66 -2.03 6.18
C LEU A 59 -7.28 -2.72 4.96
N THR A 60 -6.60 -2.65 3.83
CA THR A 60 -7.07 -3.31 2.62
C THR A 60 -7.11 -4.81 2.81
N THR A 61 -6.07 -5.37 3.42
CA THR A 61 -6.00 -6.80 3.71
C THR A 61 -7.18 -7.24 4.56
N GLU A 62 -7.48 -6.49 5.62
CA GLU A 62 -8.60 -6.81 6.50
C GLU A 62 -9.93 -6.75 5.78
N ARG A 63 -10.12 -5.71 4.98
CA ARG A 63 -11.37 -5.55 4.23
C ARG A 63 -11.56 -6.64 3.21
N LEU A 64 -10.49 -7.05 2.54
CA LEU A 64 -10.58 -8.14 1.58
C LEU A 64 -10.90 -9.46 2.26
N ALA A 65 -10.28 -9.72 3.41
CA ALA A 65 -10.56 -10.96 4.15
C ALA A 65 -12.03 -11.04 4.53
N THR A 66 -12.58 -9.94 5.02
CA THR A 66 -13.99 -9.89 5.40
C THR A 66 -14.89 -10.04 4.17
N PHE A 67 -14.53 -9.40 3.06
CA PHE A 67 -15.28 -9.48 1.83
C PHE A 67 -15.31 -10.92 1.29
N ILE A 68 -14.18 -11.61 1.36
CA ILE A 68 -14.12 -12.99 0.89
C ILE A 68 -15.11 -13.87 1.67
N GLU A 69 -15.24 -13.62 2.97
CA GLU A 69 -16.15 -14.39 3.80
C GLU A 69 -17.60 -13.98 3.64
N SER A 70 -17.88 -12.70 3.55
CA SER A 70 -19.25 -12.19 3.62
C SER A 70 -19.86 -11.91 2.26
N ALA A 71 -19.04 -11.80 1.22
CA ALA A 71 -19.45 -11.42 -0.13
C ALA A 71 -20.06 -10.01 -0.19
N THR A 72 -19.82 -9.20 0.83
CA THR A 72 -20.41 -7.86 0.93
C THR A 72 -19.30 -6.82 1.11
N PRO A 73 -19.28 -5.77 0.28
CA PRO A 73 -18.31 -4.70 0.46
C PRO A 73 -18.45 -4.01 1.80
N ILE A 74 -17.33 -3.59 2.35
CA ILE A 74 -17.28 -2.88 3.62
C ILE A 74 -16.82 -1.46 3.36
N GLY A 75 -17.60 -0.51 3.85
CA GLY A 75 -17.22 0.89 3.72
C GLY A 75 -16.18 1.24 4.77
N PRO A 76 -15.56 2.41 4.61
CA PRO A 76 -14.65 2.89 5.64
C PRO A 76 -15.42 3.15 6.92
N GLU A 77 -14.89 2.66 8.03
CA GLU A 77 -15.51 2.83 9.33
C GLU A 77 -15.10 4.12 9.99
N GLU A 78 -13.98 4.67 9.54
CA GLU A 78 -13.46 5.91 10.06
C GLU A 78 -13.15 6.84 8.90
N ASP A 79 -13.14 8.15 9.22
CA ASP A 79 -12.74 9.16 8.26
C ASP A 79 -11.28 8.88 7.83
N THR A 80 -11.04 9.01 6.54
CA THR A 80 -9.71 8.77 5.95
C THR A 80 -8.65 9.66 6.62
N ASP A 81 -8.99 10.92 6.89
CA ASP A 81 -8.03 11.84 7.50
C ASP A 81 -7.66 11.39 8.91
N VAL A 82 -8.62 10.84 9.66
CA VAL A 82 -8.35 10.33 11.01
C VAL A 82 -7.40 9.15 10.95
N VAL A 83 -7.61 8.23 10.01
CA VAL A 83 -6.76 7.08 9.83
C VAL A 83 -5.34 7.53 9.47
N ASN A 84 -5.24 8.46 8.53
CA ASN A 84 -3.94 8.95 8.06
C ASN A 84 -3.17 9.64 9.18
N GLU A 85 -3.86 10.45 9.97
CA GLU A 85 -3.22 11.16 11.07
C GLU A 85 -2.69 10.19 12.12
N ARG A 86 -3.50 9.19 12.45
CA ARG A 86 -3.09 8.17 13.42
C ARG A 86 -1.90 7.35 12.91
N ALA A 87 -1.92 7.03 11.63
CA ALA A 87 -0.81 6.27 11.01
C ALA A 87 0.48 7.07 11.05
N ALA A 88 0.41 8.35 10.72
CA ALA A 88 1.60 9.22 10.72
C ALA A 88 2.17 9.37 12.13
N ARG A 89 1.26 9.55 13.11
CA ARG A 89 1.70 9.70 14.50
C ARG A 89 2.38 8.44 15.00
N GLY A 90 1.80 7.29 14.67
CA GLY A 90 2.37 6.01 15.08
C GLY A 90 3.73 5.76 14.44
N ALA A 91 3.87 6.11 13.17
CA ALA A 91 5.13 5.93 12.45
C ALA A 91 6.22 6.83 13.00
N GLY A 92 5.84 8.03 13.44
CA GLY A 92 6.81 8.97 13.99
C GLY A 92 7.54 8.44 15.22
N GLY A 93 6.90 7.53 15.95
CA GLY A 93 7.50 6.94 17.15
C GLY A 93 8.29 5.67 16.89
N ARG A 94 8.40 5.23 15.64
CA ARG A 94 9.11 3.99 15.32
C ARG A 94 10.42 4.29 14.63
N THR A 95 11.34 3.33 14.70
CA THR A 95 12.60 3.48 13.99
C THR A 95 12.38 3.26 12.50
N THR A 96 13.29 3.79 11.70
CA THR A 96 13.24 3.59 10.25
C THR A 96 13.26 2.10 9.90
N GLY A 97 14.12 1.33 10.59
CA GLY A 97 14.19 -0.11 10.33
C GLY A 97 12.88 -0.81 10.60
N GLU A 98 12.19 -0.43 11.69
CA GLU A 98 10.90 -1.00 12.01
C GLU A 98 9.86 -0.69 10.93
N ILE A 99 9.86 0.57 10.45
CA ILE A 99 8.93 0.97 9.40
C ILE A 99 9.18 0.20 8.11
N LEU A 100 10.45 0.07 7.72
CA LEU A 100 10.78 -0.65 6.48
C LEU A 100 10.37 -2.12 6.57
N GLY A 101 10.59 -2.74 7.74
CA GLY A 101 10.20 -4.13 7.93
C GLY A 101 8.70 -4.32 7.86
N GLU A 102 7.95 -3.44 8.53
CA GLU A 102 6.49 -3.53 8.52
C GLU A 102 5.93 -3.25 7.14
N LEU A 103 6.54 -2.34 6.41
CA LEU A 103 6.10 -2.03 5.07
C LEU A 103 6.21 -3.25 4.16
N ASP A 104 7.35 -3.94 4.21
CA ASP A 104 7.55 -5.15 3.43
C ASP A 104 6.57 -6.25 3.86
N ASP A 105 6.39 -6.43 5.16
CA ASP A 105 5.50 -7.46 5.68
C ASP A 105 4.05 -7.19 5.32
N SER A 106 3.63 -5.93 5.40
CA SER A 106 2.25 -5.58 5.08
C SER A 106 1.96 -5.80 3.60
N TYR A 107 2.96 -5.54 2.74
CA TYR A 107 2.78 -5.83 1.32
C TYR A 107 2.59 -7.32 1.08
N ARG A 108 3.38 -8.15 1.75
CA ARG A 108 3.25 -9.60 1.60
C ARG A 108 1.89 -10.10 2.07
N ARG A 109 1.37 -9.53 3.16
CA ARG A 109 0.04 -9.87 3.66
C ARG A 109 -1.04 -9.49 2.65
N LEU A 110 -0.95 -8.29 2.12
CA LEU A 110 -1.92 -7.82 1.13
C LEU A 110 -1.87 -8.70 -0.12
N ARG A 111 -0.68 -8.97 -0.62
CA ARG A 111 -0.50 -9.80 -1.81
C ARG A 111 -1.14 -11.18 -1.63
N ARG A 112 -0.91 -11.77 -0.46
CA ARG A 112 -1.48 -13.08 -0.16
C ARG A 112 -3.01 -13.04 -0.16
N GLU A 113 -3.57 -11.99 0.41
CA GLU A 113 -5.02 -11.88 0.47
C GLU A 113 -5.62 -11.67 -0.92
N VAL A 114 -4.97 -10.88 -1.76
CA VAL A 114 -5.43 -10.69 -3.14
C VAL A 114 -5.44 -12.02 -3.88
N LEU A 115 -4.43 -12.86 -3.64
CA LEU A 115 -4.36 -14.17 -4.28
C LEU A 115 -5.48 -15.12 -3.84
N HIS A 116 -6.16 -14.82 -2.75
CA HIS A 116 -7.30 -15.61 -2.29
C HIS A 116 -8.60 -15.25 -3.00
N LEU A 117 -8.61 -14.16 -3.75
CA LEU A 117 -9.83 -13.75 -4.50
C LEU A 117 -9.99 -14.60 -5.74
N THR A 118 -11.26 -14.77 -6.15
CA THR A 118 -11.54 -15.27 -7.49
C THR A 118 -11.70 -14.06 -8.40
N ASP A 119 -11.63 -14.31 -9.72
CA ASP A 119 -11.89 -13.25 -10.69
C ASP A 119 -13.26 -12.65 -10.49
N ALA A 120 -14.25 -13.49 -10.18
CA ALA A 120 -15.60 -13.01 -9.94
C ALA A 120 -15.64 -12.05 -8.75
N GLN A 121 -14.98 -12.41 -7.65
CA GLN A 121 -14.94 -11.54 -6.47
C GLN A 121 -14.22 -10.23 -6.78
N LEU A 122 -13.15 -10.30 -7.54
CA LEU A 122 -12.38 -9.12 -7.90
C LEU A 122 -13.23 -8.12 -8.66
N LEU A 123 -14.12 -8.60 -9.53
CA LEU A 123 -14.88 -7.75 -10.44
C LEU A 123 -16.30 -7.47 -9.97
N ASP A 124 -16.79 -8.18 -8.96
CA ASP A 124 -18.14 -8.05 -8.47
C ASP A 124 -18.36 -6.67 -7.84
N HIS A 125 -19.62 -6.28 -7.65
CA HIS A 125 -19.98 -4.99 -7.04
C HIS A 125 -19.30 -3.84 -7.77
N ASP A 126 -19.38 -3.87 -9.10
CA ASP A 126 -18.77 -2.83 -9.96
C ASP A 126 -17.29 -2.67 -9.71
N GLY A 127 -16.61 -3.77 -9.39
CA GLY A 127 -15.16 -3.76 -9.21
C GLY A 127 -14.72 -3.14 -7.89
N TRP A 128 -15.54 -3.26 -6.85
CA TRP A 128 -15.20 -2.69 -5.54
C TRP A 128 -13.82 -3.15 -5.05
N ALA A 129 -13.58 -4.47 -5.10
CA ALA A 129 -12.30 -5.01 -4.63
C ALA A 129 -11.15 -4.54 -5.51
N ALA A 130 -11.35 -4.58 -6.84
CA ALA A 130 -10.30 -4.15 -7.77
C ALA A 130 -9.93 -2.69 -7.55
N ALA A 131 -10.92 -1.82 -7.35
CA ALA A 131 -10.68 -0.40 -7.15
C ALA A 131 -9.94 -0.14 -5.84
N MET A 132 -10.31 -0.86 -4.77
CA MET A 132 -9.66 -0.70 -3.49
C MET A 132 -8.21 -1.16 -3.56
N ILE A 133 -7.96 -2.29 -4.22
CA ILE A 133 -6.60 -2.80 -4.39
C ILE A 133 -5.77 -1.79 -5.19
N ALA A 134 -6.31 -1.29 -6.28
CA ALA A 134 -5.59 -0.33 -7.12
C ALA A 134 -5.24 0.93 -6.33
N GLY A 135 -6.22 1.49 -5.62
CA GLY A 135 -6.03 2.73 -4.88
C GLY A 135 -5.04 2.61 -3.73
N ASN A 136 -4.93 1.44 -3.13
CA ASN A 136 -4.08 1.24 -1.97
C ASN A 136 -2.80 0.45 -2.28
N SER A 137 -2.56 0.13 -3.54
CA SER A 137 -1.30 -0.50 -3.95
C SER A 137 -0.71 0.29 -5.11
N TYR A 138 -0.81 -0.20 -6.34
CA TYR A 138 -0.05 0.41 -7.43
C TYR A 138 -0.43 1.88 -7.68
N GLY A 139 -1.68 2.26 -7.54
CA GLY A 139 -2.05 3.67 -7.67
C GLY A 139 -1.46 4.53 -6.55
N HIS A 140 -1.43 3.98 -5.35
CA HIS A 140 -0.89 4.67 -4.18
C HIS A 140 0.64 4.83 -4.27
N TYR A 141 1.32 3.77 -4.71
CA TYR A 141 2.78 3.84 -4.89
C TYR A 141 3.14 4.89 -5.93
N GLU A 142 2.41 4.90 -7.05
CA GLU A 142 2.69 5.86 -8.12
C GLU A 142 2.46 7.28 -7.64
N GLU A 143 1.47 7.48 -6.79
CA GLU A 143 1.18 8.78 -6.23
C GLU A 143 2.34 9.29 -5.38
N HIS A 144 2.99 8.40 -4.63
CA HIS A 144 4.04 8.79 -3.71
C HIS A 144 5.47 8.66 -4.25
N LEU A 145 5.63 8.12 -5.47
CA LEU A 145 6.98 8.01 -6.05
C LEU A 145 7.71 9.35 -6.11
N PRO A 146 7.06 10.46 -6.48
CA PRO A 146 7.78 11.74 -6.52
C PRO A 146 8.35 12.14 -5.16
N ASP A 147 7.73 11.71 -4.07
CA ASP A 147 8.18 12.04 -2.73
C ASP A 147 9.49 11.36 -2.37
N LEU A 148 9.86 10.34 -3.13
CA LEU A 148 11.07 9.56 -2.87
C LEU A 148 12.26 10.03 -3.70
N VAL A 149 12.06 11.05 -4.53
CA VAL A 149 13.14 11.60 -5.33
C VAL A 149 13.87 12.67 -4.51
N VAL A 150 15.19 12.54 -4.44
CA VAL A 150 16.01 13.55 -3.77
C VAL A 150 16.18 14.74 -4.73
N SER A 151 16.11 15.96 -4.19
CA SER A 151 16.12 17.17 -5.01
C SER A 151 17.22 17.20 -6.05
N GLY A 152 18.43 16.79 -5.67
CA GLY A 152 19.55 16.80 -6.60
C GLY A 152 19.36 15.88 -7.78
N GLN A 153 18.61 14.83 -7.62
CA GLN A 153 18.36 13.86 -8.69
C GLN A 153 17.41 14.39 -9.75
N ARG A 154 16.56 15.31 -9.36
CA ARG A 154 15.59 15.86 -10.29
C ARG A 154 16.23 16.70 -11.36
N ARG A 155 17.42 17.18 -11.06
CA ARG A 155 18.05 18.04 -11.98
C ARG A 155 18.79 17.30 -13.01
N GLY A 156 18.81 16.08 -12.90
CA GLY A 156 19.43 15.16 -13.86
C GLY A 156 20.02 15.80 -15.02
#